data_37aa32df0ece36316a583c583e8cef03
#
_entry.id   37aa32df0ece36316a583c583e8cef03
#
_cell.length_a   1.000
_cell.length_b   1.000
_cell.length_c   1.000
_cell.angle_alpha   90.00
_cell.angle_beta   90.00
_cell.angle_gamma   90.00
#
_symmetry.space_group_name_H-M   'P 1'
#
loop_
_entity.id
_entity.type
_entity.pdbx_description
1 polymer ?
#
loop_
_entity_poly.entity_id
_entity_poly.type
_entity_poly.pdbx_seq_one_letter_code
_entity_poly.pdbx_strand_id
1 'polypeptide(L)'
;MRLSKDFILSELTDTDTGLPNVPGQEEIRNLKLLVQKVLQPARNKFGVINVTSGYRSPEVNSAVGGSATSDHVHGRAADIQCEDMATVFNYIRKYLPFKQLIWEFGTDSQPGWIHVSYDVLNNRGEVLKAIKKGGKTKYIKF
;
A
#
# COMPACT_ATOMS: atom_id res chain seq x y z
N MET A 1 4.11 0.54 18.91
CA MET A 1 5.10 -0.45 18.41
C MET A 1 5.76 0.11 17.15
N ARG A 2 7.06 0.03 17.12
CA ARG A 2 7.85 0.48 15.97
C ARG A 2 8.05 -0.67 14.99
N LEU A 3 7.73 -0.45 13.72
CA LEU A 3 7.92 -1.45 12.67
C LEU A 3 9.29 -1.33 11.97
N SER A 4 9.80 -0.10 11.89
CA SER A 4 11.13 0.21 11.39
C SER A 4 11.56 1.58 11.93
N LYS A 5 12.70 2.10 11.47
CA LYS A 5 13.25 3.38 11.93
C LYS A 5 12.23 4.52 11.86
N ASP A 6 11.48 4.63 10.77
CA ASP A 6 10.60 5.77 10.50
C ASP A 6 9.11 5.42 10.51
N PHE A 7 8.72 4.18 10.77
CA PHE A 7 7.32 3.75 10.74
C PHE A 7 6.91 3.07 12.04
N ILE A 8 5.75 3.47 12.56
CA ILE A 8 5.14 2.85 13.75
C ILE A 8 3.83 2.18 13.36
N LEU A 9 3.41 1.21 14.15
CA LEU A 9 2.22 0.40 13.85
C LEU A 9 0.96 1.25 13.67
N SER A 10 0.78 2.30 14.46
CA SER A 10 -0.41 3.15 14.37
C SER A 10 -0.55 3.83 13.01
N GLU A 11 0.55 4.13 12.32
CA GLU A 11 0.50 4.67 10.95
C GLU A 11 -0.05 3.67 9.95
N LEU A 12 0.15 2.39 10.20
CA LEU A 12 -0.28 1.28 9.33
C LEU A 12 -1.66 0.73 9.70
N THR A 13 -2.28 1.24 10.76
CA THR A 13 -3.59 0.77 11.22
C THR A 13 -4.60 1.90 11.41
N ASP A 14 -4.22 3.12 11.08
CA ASP A 14 -5.11 4.27 11.19
C ASP A 14 -6.29 4.15 10.23
N THR A 15 -7.48 4.56 10.68
CA THR A 15 -8.70 4.57 9.89
C THR A 15 -9.61 5.70 10.36
N ASP A 16 -10.30 6.32 9.43
CA ASP A 16 -11.30 7.36 9.74
C ASP A 16 -12.74 6.82 9.73
N THR A 17 -12.90 5.50 9.61
CA THR A 17 -14.24 4.87 9.61
C THR A 17 -14.90 4.86 10.99
N GLY A 18 -14.12 5.02 12.05
CA GLY A 18 -14.62 4.86 13.42
C GLY A 18 -14.81 3.41 13.85
N LEU A 19 -14.50 2.45 12.99
CA LEU A 19 -14.63 1.02 13.28
C LEU A 19 -13.34 0.46 13.87
N PRO A 20 -13.43 -0.64 14.66
CA PRO A 20 -12.23 -1.32 15.16
C PRO A 20 -11.33 -1.77 14.01
N ASN A 21 -10.02 -1.54 14.18
CA ASN A 21 -9.04 -1.88 13.16
C ASN A 21 -7.76 -2.39 13.82
N VAL A 22 -7.89 -3.51 14.54
CA VAL A 22 -6.79 -4.09 15.33
C VAL A 22 -6.25 -5.32 14.62
N PRO A 23 -5.00 -5.28 14.13
CA PRO A 23 -4.41 -6.44 13.46
C PRO A 23 -4.03 -7.54 14.45
N GLY A 24 -4.09 -8.79 13.99
CA GLY A 24 -3.55 -9.92 14.73
C GLY A 24 -2.04 -10.02 14.56
N GLN A 25 -1.42 -11.01 15.20
CA GLN A 25 0.04 -11.19 15.15
C GLN A 25 0.55 -11.47 13.74
N GLU A 26 -0.18 -12.25 12.95
CA GLU A 26 0.20 -12.56 11.57
C GLU A 26 0.19 -11.31 10.69
N GLU A 27 -0.87 -10.49 10.81
CA GLU A 27 -0.99 -9.25 10.06
C GLU A 27 0.09 -8.25 10.47
N ILE A 28 0.45 -8.20 11.75
CA ILE A 28 1.57 -7.36 12.21
C ILE A 28 2.89 -7.81 11.60
N ARG A 29 3.14 -9.13 11.54
CA ARG A 29 4.34 -9.65 10.87
C ARG A 29 4.39 -9.25 9.41
N ASN A 30 3.26 -9.36 8.71
CA ASN A 30 3.16 -8.96 7.30
C ASN A 30 3.40 -7.46 7.12
N LEU A 31 2.80 -6.63 7.97
CA LEU A 31 3.03 -5.18 7.95
C LEU A 31 4.50 -4.85 8.17
N LYS A 32 5.15 -5.53 9.10
CA LYS A 32 6.56 -5.32 9.39
C LYS A 32 7.43 -5.64 8.18
N LEU A 33 7.14 -6.72 7.47
CA LEU A 33 7.86 -7.07 6.23
C LEU A 33 7.63 -6.04 5.13
N LEU A 34 6.39 -5.63 4.91
CA LEU A 34 6.06 -4.58 3.93
C LEU A 34 6.84 -3.30 4.23
N VAL A 35 6.85 -2.88 5.48
CA VAL A 35 7.55 -1.67 5.91
C VAL A 35 9.05 -1.82 5.70
N GLN A 36 9.64 -2.91 6.18
CA GLN A 36 11.10 -3.11 6.12
C GLN A 36 11.62 -3.31 4.69
N LYS A 37 10.85 -3.98 3.84
CA LYS A 37 11.29 -4.33 2.49
C LYS A 37 10.92 -3.29 1.43
N VAL A 38 9.89 -2.50 1.66
CA VAL A 38 9.40 -1.54 0.65
C VAL A 38 9.34 -0.12 1.19
N LEU A 39 8.58 0.14 2.25
CA LEU A 39 8.32 1.52 2.68
C LEU A 39 9.55 2.20 3.27
N GLN A 40 10.30 1.51 4.12
CA GLN A 40 11.49 2.09 4.73
C GLN A 40 12.61 2.37 3.71
N PRO A 41 12.93 1.46 2.78
CA PRO A 41 13.89 1.77 1.71
C PRO A 41 13.49 2.99 0.88
N ALA A 42 12.22 3.09 0.51
CA ALA A 42 11.72 4.26 -0.22
C ALA A 42 11.81 5.54 0.62
N ARG A 43 11.46 5.46 1.91
CA ARG A 43 11.56 6.57 2.86
C ARG A 43 13.01 7.05 3.01
N ASN A 44 13.96 6.12 3.08
CA ASN A 44 15.39 6.46 3.16
C ASN A 44 15.86 7.24 1.94
N LYS A 45 15.33 6.90 0.77
CA LYS A 45 15.75 7.51 -0.51
C LYS A 45 15.11 8.88 -0.75
N PHE A 46 13.81 9.02 -0.43
CA PHE A 46 13.01 10.16 -0.90
C PHE A 46 12.48 11.06 0.21
N GLY A 47 12.67 10.71 1.47
CA GLY A 47 12.10 11.48 2.57
C GLY A 47 10.68 11.02 2.92
N VAL A 48 9.88 11.91 3.48
CA VAL A 48 8.58 11.57 4.08
C VAL A 48 7.65 10.86 3.10
N ILE A 49 7.14 9.72 3.56
CA ILE A 49 6.10 8.94 2.87
C ILE A 49 4.94 8.78 3.86
N ASN A 50 3.75 9.21 3.44
CA ASN A 50 2.54 9.12 4.25
C ASN A 50 1.76 7.87 3.87
N VAL A 51 1.39 7.06 4.86
CA VAL A 51 0.50 5.92 4.66
C VAL A 51 -0.93 6.43 4.85
N THR A 52 -1.74 6.32 3.80
CA THR A 52 -3.15 6.73 3.85
C THR A 52 -4.06 5.57 4.19
N SER A 53 -3.64 4.33 3.90
CA SER A 53 -4.36 3.11 4.28
C SER A 53 -3.36 1.97 4.35
N GLY A 54 -3.29 1.30 5.49
CA GLY A 54 -2.46 0.10 5.68
C GLY A 54 -3.34 -1.11 5.92
N TYR A 55 -3.24 -1.72 7.09
CA TYR A 55 -4.11 -2.81 7.48
C TYR A 55 -5.57 -2.36 7.53
N ARG A 56 -6.46 -3.21 7.05
CA ARG A 56 -7.92 -3.06 7.19
C ARG A 56 -8.49 -4.32 7.79
N SER A 57 -9.18 -4.19 8.93
CA SER A 57 -10.03 -5.29 9.42
C SER A 57 -11.08 -5.61 8.36
N PRO A 58 -11.69 -6.80 8.37
CA PRO A 58 -12.78 -7.11 7.44
C PRO A 58 -13.91 -6.08 7.46
N GLU A 59 -14.24 -5.56 8.64
CA GLU A 59 -15.28 -4.53 8.80
C GLU A 59 -14.88 -3.20 8.15
N VAL A 60 -13.64 -2.75 8.39
CA VAL A 60 -13.12 -1.52 7.77
C VAL A 60 -13.05 -1.70 6.25
N ASN A 61 -12.56 -2.84 5.78
CA ASN A 61 -12.46 -3.12 4.36
C ASN A 61 -13.82 -3.08 3.67
N SER A 62 -14.83 -3.67 4.29
CA SER A 62 -16.22 -3.63 3.79
C SER A 62 -16.74 -2.20 3.76
N ALA A 63 -16.50 -1.42 4.82
CA ALA A 63 -16.99 -0.04 4.93
C ALA A 63 -16.40 0.88 3.84
N VAL A 64 -15.15 0.64 3.41
CA VAL A 64 -14.52 1.44 2.36
C VAL A 64 -14.70 0.84 0.96
N GLY A 65 -15.47 -0.24 0.82
CA GLY A 65 -15.76 -0.87 -0.45
C GLY A 65 -14.61 -1.67 -1.03
N GLY A 66 -13.70 -2.15 -0.20
CA GLY A 66 -12.58 -2.98 -0.63
C GLY A 66 -13.00 -4.39 -1.03
N SER A 67 -12.22 -5.03 -1.89
CA SER A 67 -12.43 -6.42 -2.28
C SER A 67 -12.25 -7.35 -1.07
N ALA A 68 -13.08 -8.38 -1.00
CA ALA A 68 -12.98 -9.41 0.06
C ALA A 68 -11.60 -10.12 0.04
N THR A 69 -10.91 -10.09 -1.10
CA THR A 69 -9.58 -10.70 -1.27
C THR A 69 -8.45 -9.68 -1.18
N SER A 70 -8.73 -8.47 -0.70
CA SER A 70 -7.74 -7.40 -0.60
C SER A 70 -6.54 -7.78 0.27
N ASP A 71 -5.35 -7.47 -0.21
CA ASP A 71 -4.11 -7.64 0.58
C ASP A 71 -4.06 -6.75 1.81
N HIS A 72 -4.83 -5.65 1.85
CA HIS A 72 -4.95 -4.81 3.04
C HIS A 72 -5.49 -5.58 4.26
N VAL A 73 -6.38 -6.54 4.03
CA VAL A 73 -6.97 -7.36 5.11
C VAL A 73 -5.94 -8.27 5.77
N HIS A 74 -4.88 -8.62 5.05
CA HIS A 74 -3.82 -9.48 5.57
C HIS A 74 -2.58 -8.69 6.06
N GLY A 75 -2.64 -7.37 6.06
CA GLY A 75 -1.49 -6.56 6.43
C GLY A 75 -0.38 -6.57 5.37
N ARG A 76 -0.70 -6.90 4.13
CA ARG A 76 0.28 -7.03 3.04
C ARG A 76 0.30 -5.84 2.10
N ALA A 77 -0.55 -4.85 2.29
CA ALA A 77 -0.66 -3.71 1.38
C ALA A 77 -0.70 -2.39 2.12
N ALA A 78 -0.22 -1.36 1.46
CA ALA A 78 -0.38 0.02 1.88
C ALA A 78 -0.66 0.91 0.68
N ASP A 79 -1.51 1.90 0.89
CA ASP A 79 -1.68 3.03 -0.01
C ASP A 79 -0.86 4.17 0.55
N ILE A 80 -0.02 4.78 -0.29
CA ILE A 80 0.92 5.80 0.15
C ILE A 80 0.84 7.05 -0.73
N GLN A 81 1.16 8.18 -0.12
CA GLN A 81 1.31 9.47 -0.80
C GLN A 81 2.59 10.15 -0.35
N CYS A 82 3.19 10.91 -1.26
CA CYS A 82 4.38 11.71 -0.99
C CYS A 82 4.48 12.82 -2.02
N GLU A 83 5.51 13.66 -1.89
CA GLU A 83 5.66 14.85 -2.74
C GLU A 83 5.79 14.50 -4.24
N ASP A 84 6.66 13.55 -4.58
CA ASP A 84 6.85 13.12 -5.97
C ASP A 84 6.57 11.62 -6.10
N MET A 85 5.30 11.29 -6.24
CA MET A 85 4.86 9.90 -6.28
C MET A 85 5.35 9.16 -7.53
N ALA A 86 5.43 9.83 -8.67
CA ALA A 86 5.90 9.19 -9.90
C ALA A 86 7.35 8.69 -9.74
N THR A 87 8.21 9.49 -9.14
CA THR A 87 9.61 9.11 -8.89
C THR A 87 9.70 7.94 -7.91
N VAL A 88 8.90 7.98 -6.83
CA VAL A 88 8.85 6.89 -5.84
C VAL A 88 8.31 5.61 -6.47
N PHE A 89 7.24 5.72 -7.26
CA PHE A 89 6.67 4.57 -7.99
C PHE A 89 7.72 3.89 -8.88
N ASN A 90 8.43 4.68 -9.68
CA ASN A 90 9.44 4.15 -10.59
C ASN A 90 10.63 3.52 -9.85
N TYR A 91 11.01 4.08 -8.69
CA TYR A 91 12.04 3.51 -7.86
C TYR A 91 11.63 2.15 -7.27
N ILE A 92 10.42 2.07 -6.73
CA ILE A 92 9.88 0.78 -6.21
C ILE A 92 9.86 -0.24 -7.33
N ARG A 93 9.32 0.14 -8.50
CA ARG A 93 9.21 -0.74 -9.66
C ARG A 93 10.57 -1.33 -10.06
N LYS A 94 11.61 -0.50 -10.06
CA LYS A 94 12.92 -0.89 -10.57
C LYS A 94 13.78 -1.61 -9.54
N TYR A 95 13.70 -1.22 -8.26
CA TYR A 95 14.71 -1.62 -7.27
C TYR A 95 14.19 -2.43 -6.09
N LEU A 96 12.89 -2.45 -5.81
CA LEU A 96 12.37 -3.08 -4.61
C LEU A 96 11.53 -4.33 -4.93
N PRO A 97 11.46 -5.30 -4.01
CA PRO A 97 10.56 -6.44 -4.18
C PRO A 97 9.13 -6.05 -3.84
N PHE A 98 8.16 -6.53 -4.61
CA PHE A 98 6.74 -6.31 -4.31
C PHE A 98 5.89 -7.38 -5.00
N LYS A 99 4.66 -7.57 -4.49
CA LYS A 99 3.65 -8.42 -5.12
C LYS A 99 2.94 -7.67 -6.23
N GLN A 100 2.33 -6.52 -5.86
CA GLN A 100 1.67 -5.62 -6.81
C GLN A 100 2.07 -4.19 -6.52
N LEU A 101 2.20 -3.40 -7.57
CA LEU A 101 2.45 -1.97 -7.52
C LEU A 101 1.46 -1.32 -8.48
N ILE A 102 0.61 -0.42 -7.97
CA ILE A 102 -0.48 0.15 -8.75
C ILE A 102 -0.40 1.68 -8.74
N TRP A 103 -0.40 2.24 -9.93
CA TRP A 103 -0.57 3.67 -10.17
C TRP A 103 -2.07 3.95 -10.12
N GLU A 104 -2.53 4.50 -8.99
CA GLU A 104 -3.96 4.66 -8.72
C GLU A 104 -4.46 5.99 -9.24
N PHE A 105 -5.15 5.97 -10.38
CA PHE A 105 -5.82 7.13 -10.97
C PHE A 105 -4.85 8.30 -11.24
N GLY A 106 -5.28 9.54 -10.98
CA GLY A 106 -4.44 10.72 -11.21
C GLY A 106 -4.27 11.03 -12.69
N THR A 107 -3.08 11.44 -13.06
CA THR A 107 -2.70 11.78 -14.44
C THR A 107 -1.56 10.87 -14.91
N ASP A 108 -1.13 11.06 -16.17
CA ASP A 108 0.04 10.33 -16.67
C ASP A 108 1.35 10.80 -16.01
N SER A 109 1.32 11.97 -15.37
CA SER A 109 2.49 12.54 -14.69
C SER A 109 2.59 12.13 -13.22
N GLN A 110 1.46 12.02 -12.51
CA GLN A 110 1.40 11.69 -11.10
C GLN A 110 0.14 10.87 -10.80
N PRO A 111 0.25 9.78 -10.02
CA PRO A 111 -0.93 9.07 -9.55
C PRO A 111 -1.65 9.85 -8.46
N GLY A 112 -2.89 9.48 -8.16
CA GLY A 112 -3.60 9.97 -6.99
C GLY A 112 -2.99 9.43 -5.69
N TRP A 113 -2.60 8.15 -5.72
CA TRP A 113 -1.80 7.49 -4.68
C TRP A 113 -1.12 6.27 -5.28
N ILE A 114 -0.21 5.67 -4.52
CA ILE A 114 0.45 4.43 -4.90
C ILE A 114 -0.08 3.32 -4.00
N HIS A 115 -0.55 2.23 -4.61
CA HIS A 115 -0.81 0.99 -3.89
C HIS A 115 0.38 0.07 -4.05
N VAL A 116 0.91 -0.45 -2.96
CA VAL A 116 1.98 -1.44 -3.00
C VAL A 116 1.69 -2.57 -2.02
N SER A 117 1.93 -3.81 -2.46
CA SER A 117 1.80 -4.98 -1.61
C SER A 117 3.09 -5.80 -1.61
N TYR A 118 3.30 -6.50 -0.50
CA TYR A 118 4.46 -7.38 -0.31
C TYR A 118 3.96 -8.69 0.30
N ASP A 119 4.30 -9.80 -0.35
CA ASP A 119 3.99 -11.14 0.12
C ASP A 119 5.25 -11.98 -0.04
N VAL A 120 5.87 -12.37 1.07
CA VAL A 120 7.13 -13.12 1.06
C VAL A 120 7.07 -14.38 0.19
N LEU A 121 5.89 -14.96 0.02
CA LEU A 121 5.69 -16.17 -0.78
C LEU A 121 5.26 -15.87 -2.23
N ASN A 122 4.99 -14.62 -2.59
CA ASN A 122 4.43 -14.29 -3.90
C ASN A 122 4.74 -12.86 -4.33
N ASN A 123 6.02 -12.49 -4.35
CA ASN A 123 6.45 -11.17 -4.86
C ASN A 123 6.63 -11.25 -6.38
N ARG A 124 5.51 -11.34 -7.09
CA ARG A 124 5.51 -11.55 -8.56
C ARG A 124 5.80 -10.30 -9.39
N GLY A 125 5.94 -9.15 -8.75
CA GLY A 125 6.33 -7.92 -9.45
C GLY A 125 5.30 -7.40 -10.44
N GLU A 126 4.01 -7.60 -10.17
CA GLU A 126 2.95 -7.14 -11.07
C GLU A 126 2.75 -5.64 -10.95
N VAL A 127 2.81 -4.94 -12.09
CA VAL A 127 2.65 -3.48 -12.16
C VAL A 127 1.39 -3.16 -12.93
N LEU A 128 0.49 -2.38 -12.32
CA LEU A 128 -0.81 -2.03 -12.86
C LEU A 128 -1.06 -0.54 -12.78
N LYS A 129 -1.99 -0.09 -13.62
CA LYS A 129 -2.56 1.27 -13.56
C LYS A 129 -4.06 1.13 -13.37
N ALA A 130 -4.61 1.83 -12.38
CA ALA A 130 -6.05 1.87 -12.14
C ALA A 130 -6.64 3.09 -12.81
N ILE A 131 -7.67 2.89 -13.63
CA ILE A 131 -8.38 3.95 -14.34
C ILE A 131 -9.88 3.81 -14.11
N LYS A 132 -10.61 4.92 -14.30
CA LYS A 132 -12.07 4.90 -14.35
C LYS A 132 -12.52 4.75 -15.79
N LYS A 133 -13.41 3.80 -16.03
CA LYS A 133 -14.02 3.58 -17.34
C LYS A 133 -15.48 3.22 -17.16
N GLY A 134 -16.39 4.07 -17.67
CA GLY A 134 -17.82 3.86 -17.51
C GLY A 134 -18.27 3.82 -16.04
N GLY A 135 -17.65 4.63 -15.17
CA GLY A 135 -17.98 4.69 -13.75
C GLY A 135 -17.40 3.54 -12.93
N LYS A 136 -16.65 2.62 -13.55
CA LYS A 136 -16.03 1.46 -12.89
C LYS A 136 -14.53 1.57 -12.90
N THR A 137 -13.90 1.01 -11.87
CA THR A 137 -12.43 0.89 -11.82
C THR A 137 -11.97 -0.25 -12.71
N LYS A 138 -11.02 0.03 -13.57
CA LYS A 138 -10.37 -0.97 -14.41
C LYS A 138 -8.87 -0.95 -14.15
N TYR A 139 -8.27 -2.13 -13.99
CA TYR A 139 -6.84 -2.29 -13.82
C TYR A 139 -6.23 -2.76 -15.13
N ILE A 140 -5.25 -2.02 -15.62
CA ILE A 140 -4.54 -2.37 -16.86
C ILE A 140 -3.06 -2.57 -16.55
N LYS A 141 -2.39 -3.39 -17.35
CA LYS A 141 -0.94 -3.56 -17.24
C LYS A 141 -0.22 -2.25 -17.56
N PHE A 142 0.83 -1.98 -16.80
CA PHE A 142 1.55 -0.71 -16.93
C PHE A 142 2.98 -0.90 -17.46
#